data_4902ba6eea81d905ed78c0d236f8cd75
#
_entry.id   4902ba6eea81d905ed78c0d236f8cd75
#
_cell.length_a   1.000
_cell.length_b   1.000
_cell.length_c   1.000
_cell.angle_alpha   90.00
_cell.angle_beta   90.00
_cell.angle_gamma   90.00
#
_symmetry.space_group_name_H-M   'P 1'
#
loop_
_entity.id
_entity.type
_entity.pdbx_description
1 polymer ?
#
loop_
_entity_poly.entity_id
_entity_poly.type
_entity_poly.pdbx_seq_one_letter_code
_entity_poly.pdbx_strand_id
1 'polypeptide(L)'
;ALSTVSNNIANINSDGYSRQEVTTAENSPSKMGVSYLGTGARLVGVQRAYDEFAEANIRTSQSALSSQEPMVNYTDRLLNLLGSETGGLSSAIDKFFSSATQLSTNPAEQSYRQEFLSSANFFSSRVKSVVGDLGALDTEMKREISENVQTLNQLAASLAQVNRQLGKNTKQSLQPPAMLDQRDHLMHEMSKLAKLDLTFDVAGRVDVKLAGTTDNTNIVEGNEAKTLSATFPTLPGSPSAVIFDAYGENINVGTI
;
A
#
# COMPACT_ATOMS: atom_id res chain seq x y z
N ALA A 1 25.15 20.55 19.80
CA ALA A 1 24.73 19.52 20.75
C ALA A 1 23.42 19.89 21.44
N LEU A 2 23.32 21.04 22.15
CA LEU A 2 22.07 21.43 22.83
C LEU A 2 20.89 21.61 21.86
N SER A 3 21.11 22.23 20.72
CA SER A 3 20.12 22.38 19.66
C SER A 3 19.61 21.04 19.12
N THR A 4 20.49 20.05 18.98
CA THR A 4 20.11 18.69 18.54
C THR A 4 19.25 17.97 19.57
N VAL A 5 19.59 18.12 20.86
CA VAL A 5 18.77 17.57 21.96
C VAL A 5 17.39 18.24 21.97
N SER A 6 17.34 19.55 21.84
CA SER A 6 16.07 20.31 21.74
C SER A 6 15.21 19.85 20.56
N ASN A 7 15.82 19.65 19.37
CA ASN A 7 15.14 19.11 18.20
C ASN A 7 14.59 17.69 18.43
N ASN A 8 15.39 16.83 19.07
CA ASN A 8 14.95 15.47 19.38
C ASN A 8 13.74 15.46 20.33
N ILE A 9 13.75 16.35 21.35
CA ILE A 9 12.63 16.48 22.29
C ILE A 9 11.39 17.06 21.61
N ALA A 10 11.56 18.10 20.79
CA ALA A 10 10.45 18.72 20.10
C ALA A 10 9.74 17.80 19.10
N ASN A 11 10.49 16.85 18.50
CA ASN A 11 10.00 15.95 17.46
C ASN A 11 9.81 14.51 17.92
N ILE A 12 9.83 14.22 19.21
CA ILE A 12 9.74 12.85 19.75
C ILE A 12 8.46 12.12 19.31
N ASN A 13 7.38 12.84 19.07
CA ASN A 13 6.09 12.32 18.61
C ASN A 13 5.80 12.66 17.14
N SER A 14 6.78 13.18 16.39
CA SER A 14 6.62 13.45 14.95
C SER A 14 6.80 12.16 14.17
N ASP A 15 5.79 11.79 13.38
CA ASP A 15 5.86 10.61 12.54
C ASP A 15 6.99 10.72 11.51
N GLY A 16 7.73 9.63 11.32
CA GLY A 16 8.89 9.59 10.42
C GLY A 16 10.15 10.33 10.92
N TYR A 17 10.16 10.88 12.14
CA TYR A 17 11.33 11.55 12.68
C TYR A 17 12.35 10.55 13.23
N SER A 18 13.60 10.65 12.76
CA SER A 18 14.73 9.87 13.29
C SER A 18 15.54 10.69 14.28
N ARG A 19 15.86 10.08 15.44
CA ARG A 19 16.71 10.70 16.47
C ARG A 19 18.04 11.13 15.85
N GLN A 20 18.47 12.35 16.15
CA GLN A 20 19.71 12.91 15.63
C GLN A 20 20.82 12.84 16.68
N GLU A 21 22.02 12.49 16.23
CA GLU A 21 23.23 12.44 17.06
C GLU A 21 24.28 13.39 16.50
N VAL A 22 25.00 14.01 17.43
CA VAL A 22 26.07 14.95 17.10
C VAL A 22 27.38 14.20 16.99
N THR A 23 28.03 14.31 15.83
CA THR A 23 29.40 13.79 15.64
C THR A 23 30.40 14.91 15.92
N THR A 24 31.30 14.66 16.87
CA THR A 24 32.38 15.58 17.25
C THR A 24 33.73 14.96 16.92
N ALA A 25 34.70 15.81 16.56
CA ALA A 25 36.09 15.43 16.40
C ALA A 25 36.98 16.33 17.28
N GLU A 26 38.09 15.80 17.71
CA GLU A 26 39.11 16.54 18.44
C GLU A 26 39.72 17.63 17.53
N ASN A 27 39.95 18.80 18.08
CA ASN A 27 40.72 19.82 17.42
C ASN A 27 42.21 19.49 17.49
N SER A 28 42.96 19.91 16.46
CA SER A 28 44.43 19.76 16.48
C SER A 28 45.01 20.47 17.72
N PRO A 29 45.85 19.77 18.49
CA PRO A 29 46.44 20.34 19.69
C PRO A 29 47.30 21.57 19.34
N SER A 30 47.26 22.59 20.17
CA SER A 30 48.07 23.78 20.03
C SER A 30 49.40 23.58 20.74
N LYS A 31 50.50 23.92 20.06
CA LYS A 31 51.83 23.85 20.65
C LYS A 31 52.06 25.05 21.57
N MET A 32 52.36 24.80 22.83
CA MET A 32 52.67 25.80 23.84
C MET A 32 54.04 25.52 24.44
N GLY A 33 55.06 26.14 23.87
CA GLY A 33 56.47 25.86 24.22
C GLY A 33 56.89 24.46 23.79
N VAL A 34 57.31 23.62 24.74
CA VAL A 34 57.70 22.21 24.53
C VAL A 34 56.52 21.24 24.69
N SER A 35 55.33 21.72 25.11
CA SER A 35 54.15 20.91 25.36
C SER A 35 53.05 21.18 24.34
N TYR A 36 52.15 20.17 24.14
CA TYR A 36 50.96 20.33 23.33
C TYR A 36 49.74 20.40 24.27
N LEU A 37 48.91 21.41 24.03
CA LEU A 37 47.65 21.61 24.75
C LEU A 37 46.49 21.24 23.85
N GLY A 38 45.54 20.42 24.35
CA GLY A 38 44.31 20.10 23.64
C GLY A 38 43.42 21.34 23.55
N THR A 39 42.88 21.59 22.35
CA THR A 39 42.05 22.77 22.03
C THR A 39 40.55 22.44 22.01
N GLY A 40 40.15 21.31 22.60
CA GLY A 40 38.79 20.88 22.71
C GLY A 40 38.28 20.11 21.48
N ALA A 41 36.96 19.99 21.37
CA ALA A 41 36.29 19.27 20.29
C ALA A 41 35.51 20.23 19.39
N ARG A 42 35.46 19.93 18.12
CA ARG A 42 34.64 20.64 17.12
C ARG A 42 33.48 19.76 16.65
N LEU A 43 32.37 20.40 16.30
CA LEU A 43 31.25 19.74 15.64
C LEU A 43 31.66 19.36 14.20
N VAL A 44 31.52 18.11 13.85
CA VAL A 44 31.78 17.60 12.48
C VAL A 44 30.48 17.50 11.68
N GLY A 45 29.41 17.04 12.33
CA GLY A 45 28.11 16.87 11.67
C GLY A 45 27.02 16.41 12.64
N VAL A 46 25.83 16.33 12.10
CA VAL A 46 24.66 15.72 12.76
C VAL A 46 24.23 14.56 11.90
N GLN A 47 24.11 13.39 12.49
CA GLN A 47 23.70 12.16 11.81
C GLN A 47 22.41 11.62 12.44
N ARG A 48 21.66 10.83 11.67
CA ARG A 48 20.49 10.12 12.16
C ARG A 48 20.89 8.81 12.83
N ALA A 49 20.24 8.46 13.92
CA ALA A 49 20.22 7.08 14.42
C ALA A 49 19.23 6.30 13.54
N TYR A 50 19.73 5.64 12.51
CA TYR A 50 18.93 4.97 11.48
C TYR A 50 19.48 3.57 11.20
N ASP A 51 18.60 2.58 11.22
CA ASP A 51 18.92 1.20 10.88
C ASP A 51 18.18 0.83 9.58
N GLU A 52 18.92 0.79 8.47
CA GLU A 52 18.39 0.51 7.14
C GLU A 52 17.75 -0.88 7.05
N PHE A 53 18.32 -1.88 7.74
CA PHE A 53 17.78 -3.23 7.74
C PHE A 53 16.46 -3.32 8.50
N ALA A 54 16.38 -2.70 9.67
CA ALA A 54 15.13 -2.65 10.45
C ALA A 54 14.02 -1.95 9.67
N GLU A 55 14.33 -0.82 9.03
CA GLU A 55 13.37 -0.07 8.21
C GLU A 55 12.92 -0.84 6.95
N ALA A 56 13.82 -1.58 6.30
CA ALA A 56 13.46 -2.45 5.19
C ALA A 56 12.49 -3.57 5.64
N ASN A 57 12.73 -4.17 6.81
CA ASN A 57 11.84 -5.18 7.37
C ASN A 57 10.47 -4.60 7.75
N ILE A 58 10.44 -3.39 8.34
CA ILE A 58 9.17 -2.70 8.65
C ILE A 58 8.36 -2.47 7.38
N ARG A 59 8.97 -1.93 6.31
CA ARG A 59 8.29 -1.71 5.03
C ARG A 59 7.76 -3.01 4.41
N THR A 60 8.56 -4.07 4.44
CA THR A 60 8.15 -5.38 3.92
C THR A 60 6.99 -5.96 4.70
N SER A 61 7.04 -5.89 6.03
CA SER A 61 5.97 -6.37 6.91
C SER A 61 4.70 -5.54 6.76
N GLN A 62 4.83 -4.21 6.63
CA GLN A 62 3.71 -3.31 6.40
C GLN A 62 3.03 -3.60 5.06
N SER A 63 3.81 -3.78 4.00
CA SER A 63 3.28 -4.14 2.68
C SER A 63 2.55 -5.50 2.70
N ALA A 64 3.11 -6.49 3.40
CA ALA A 64 2.47 -7.79 3.55
C ALA A 64 1.14 -7.69 4.31
N LEU A 65 1.09 -6.91 5.40
CA LEU A 65 -0.13 -6.67 6.17
C LEU A 65 -1.18 -5.95 5.32
N SER A 66 -0.81 -4.86 4.67
CA SER A 66 -1.71 -4.05 3.83
C SER A 66 -2.27 -4.81 2.64
N SER A 67 -1.56 -5.83 2.12
CA SER A 67 -2.07 -6.69 1.05
C SER A 67 -3.10 -7.71 1.54
N GLN A 68 -3.03 -8.14 2.80
CA GLN A 68 -3.94 -9.14 3.37
C GLN A 68 -5.27 -8.53 3.84
N GLU A 69 -5.24 -7.33 4.37
CA GLU A 69 -6.41 -6.69 4.98
C GLU A 69 -7.58 -6.51 4.00
N PRO A 70 -7.42 -5.95 2.78
CA PRO A 70 -8.49 -5.88 1.79
C PRO A 70 -9.01 -7.26 1.39
N MET A 71 -8.11 -8.24 1.20
CA MET A 71 -8.48 -9.59 0.82
C MET A 71 -9.40 -10.25 1.87
N VAL A 72 -9.08 -10.11 3.16
CA VAL A 72 -9.91 -10.62 4.26
C VAL A 72 -11.27 -9.91 4.25
N ASN A 73 -11.29 -8.58 4.19
CA ASN A 73 -12.51 -7.79 4.22
C ASN A 73 -13.46 -8.13 3.05
N TYR A 74 -12.93 -8.24 1.83
CA TYR A 74 -13.74 -8.60 0.66
C TYR A 74 -14.20 -10.06 0.71
N THR A 75 -13.36 -10.98 1.19
CA THR A 75 -13.74 -12.40 1.37
C THR A 75 -14.85 -12.55 2.39
N ASP A 76 -14.77 -11.88 3.53
CA ASP A 76 -15.81 -11.91 4.57
C ASP A 76 -17.14 -11.36 4.05
N ARG A 77 -17.10 -10.28 3.24
CA ARG A 77 -18.30 -9.75 2.59
C ARG A 77 -18.91 -10.74 1.60
N LEU A 78 -18.09 -11.40 0.79
CA LEU A 78 -18.53 -12.46 -0.13
C LEU A 78 -19.16 -13.65 0.63
N LEU A 79 -18.53 -14.11 1.71
CA LEU A 79 -19.06 -15.19 2.54
C LEU A 79 -20.41 -14.81 3.16
N ASN A 80 -20.56 -13.57 3.63
CA ASN A 80 -21.83 -13.07 4.16
C ASN A 80 -22.92 -12.98 3.09
N LEU A 81 -22.58 -12.62 1.85
CA LEU A 81 -23.54 -12.58 0.73
C LEU A 81 -24.04 -13.98 0.34
N LEU A 82 -23.15 -14.98 0.38
CA LEU A 82 -23.46 -16.34 -0.07
C LEU A 82 -23.98 -17.23 1.05
N GLY A 83 -23.48 -17.07 2.28
CA GLY A 83 -23.58 -18.01 3.40
C GLY A 83 -24.51 -17.64 4.55
N SER A 84 -25.36 -16.62 4.46
CA SER A 84 -26.30 -16.26 5.52
C SER A 84 -27.29 -17.40 5.81
N GLU A 85 -27.25 -17.98 7.03
CA GLU A 85 -28.01 -19.16 7.43
C GLU A 85 -29.53 -19.02 7.27
N THR A 86 -30.11 -17.83 7.42
CA THR A 86 -31.55 -17.60 7.41
C THR A 86 -32.09 -16.71 6.29
N GLY A 87 -31.35 -16.55 5.19
CA GLY A 87 -31.78 -15.69 4.07
C GLY A 87 -30.76 -15.68 2.94
N GLY A 88 -29.72 -16.48 3.05
CA GLY A 88 -28.67 -16.63 2.04
C GLY A 88 -29.17 -17.34 0.78
N LEU A 89 -28.32 -17.34 -0.23
CA LEU A 89 -28.60 -18.02 -1.50
C LEU A 89 -28.83 -19.52 -1.29
N SER A 90 -28.04 -20.16 -0.41
CA SER A 90 -28.21 -21.59 -0.06
C SER A 90 -29.60 -21.88 0.47
N SER A 91 -30.11 -21.10 1.44
CA SER A 91 -31.46 -21.28 1.98
C SER A 91 -32.55 -21.10 0.91
N ALA A 92 -32.35 -20.18 -0.04
CA ALA A 92 -33.29 -19.98 -1.14
C ALA A 92 -33.31 -21.16 -2.11
N ILE A 93 -32.14 -21.75 -2.39
CA ILE A 93 -32.00 -22.97 -3.20
C ILE A 93 -32.69 -24.16 -2.51
N ASP A 94 -32.42 -24.38 -1.22
CA ASP A 94 -33.00 -25.48 -0.45
C ASP A 94 -34.52 -25.40 -0.40
N LYS A 95 -35.07 -24.22 -0.17
CA LYS A 95 -36.52 -23.98 -0.19
C LYS A 95 -37.14 -24.25 -1.55
N PHE A 96 -36.47 -23.82 -2.62
CA PHE A 96 -36.93 -24.05 -4.00
C PHE A 96 -37.00 -25.56 -4.30
N PHE A 97 -35.94 -26.32 -4.05
CA PHE A 97 -35.94 -27.76 -4.31
C PHE A 97 -36.86 -28.55 -3.38
N SER A 98 -36.95 -28.16 -2.10
CA SER A 98 -37.89 -28.78 -1.16
C SER A 98 -39.33 -28.60 -1.60
N SER A 99 -39.74 -27.40 -1.99
CA SER A 99 -41.11 -27.12 -2.49
C SER A 99 -41.38 -27.82 -3.82
N ALA A 100 -40.38 -27.95 -4.71
CA ALA A 100 -40.51 -28.72 -5.94
C ALA A 100 -40.73 -30.20 -5.66
N THR A 101 -40.03 -30.77 -4.68
CA THR A 101 -40.22 -32.16 -4.25
C THR A 101 -41.62 -32.40 -3.67
N GLN A 102 -42.09 -31.49 -2.80
CA GLN A 102 -43.44 -31.57 -2.25
C GLN A 102 -44.51 -31.48 -3.33
N LEU A 103 -44.38 -30.58 -4.29
CA LEU A 103 -45.28 -30.49 -5.43
C LEU A 103 -45.30 -31.75 -6.28
N SER A 104 -44.13 -32.42 -6.47
CA SER A 104 -44.03 -33.63 -7.27
C SER A 104 -44.79 -34.82 -6.63
N THR A 105 -44.87 -34.86 -5.29
CA THR A 105 -45.57 -35.93 -4.56
C THR A 105 -47.11 -35.74 -4.55
N ASN A 106 -47.60 -34.48 -4.57
CA ASN A 106 -49.02 -34.13 -4.55
C ASN A 106 -49.35 -33.02 -5.57
N PRO A 107 -49.27 -33.27 -6.88
CA PRO A 107 -49.38 -32.23 -7.90
C PRO A 107 -50.78 -31.61 -8.04
N ALA A 108 -51.82 -32.26 -7.51
CA ALA A 108 -53.17 -31.75 -7.52
C ALA A 108 -53.46 -30.74 -6.38
N GLU A 109 -52.62 -30.71 -5.33
CA GLU A 109 -52.80 -29.88 -4.16
C GLU A 109 -52.45 -28.41 -4.46
N GLN A 110 -53.43 -27.51 -4.27
CA GLN A 110 -53.26 -26.08 -4.61
C GLN A 110 -52.25 -25.39 -3.68
N SER A 111 -52.16 -25.78 -2.43
CA SER A 111 -51.23 -25.25 -1.44
C SER A 111 -49.76 -25.46 -1.88
N TYR A 112 -49.40 -26.68 -2.35
CA TYR A 112 -48.07 -26.98 -2.81
C TYR A 112 -47.68 -26.25 -4.10
N ARG A 113 -48.66 -25.99 -5.00
CA ARG A 113 -48.42 -25.15 -6.17
C ARG A 113 -48.11 -23.72 -5.78
N GLN A 114 -48.81 -23.17 -4.80
CA GLN A 114 -48.64 -21.82 -4.33
C GLN A 114 -47.33 -21.63 -3.57
N GLU A 115 -46.93 -22.63 -2.76
CA GLU A 115 -45.64 -22.67 -2.08
C GLU A 115 -44.47 -22.75 -3.06
N PHE A 116 -44.57 -23.61 -4.08
CA PHE A 116 -43.54 -23.68 -5.15
C PHE A 116 -43.36 -22.34 -5.89
N LEU A 117 -44.46 -21.68 -6.28
CA LEU A 117 -44.42 -20.37 -6.92
C LEU A 117 -43.78 -19.31 -6.01
N SER A 118 -44.13 -19.34 -4.72
CA SER A 118 -43.58 -18.43 -3.72
C SER A 118 -42.07 -18.65 -3.54
N SER A 119 -41.64 -19.91 -3.43
CA SER A 119 -40.21 -20.26 -3.30
C SER A 119 -39.43 -19.95 -4.56
N ALA A 120 -39.99 -20.12 -5.76
CA ALA A 120 -39.37 -19.74 -7.03
C ALA A 120 -39.19 -18.21 -7.14
N ASN A 121 -40.20 -17.45 -6.74
CA ASN A 121 -40.08 -15.98 -6.70
C ASN A 121 -39.06 -15.51 -5.66
N PHE A 122 -39.03 -16.13 -4.48
CA PHE A 122 -38.01 -15.82 -3.47
C PHE A 122 -36.61 -16.13 -3.95
N PHE A 123 -36.39 -17.30 -4.55
CA PHE A 123 -35.08 -17.67 -5.15
C PHE A 123 -34.67 -16.70 -6.23
N SER A 124 -35.57 -16.36 -7.18
CA SER A 124 -35.26 -15.38 -8.26
C SER A 124 -34.89 -14.01 -7.68
N SER A 125 -35.64 -13.53 -6.68
CA SER A 125 -35.36 -12.26 -6.02
C SER A 125 -34.01 -12.29 -5.30
N ARG A 126 -33.69 -13.41 -4.64
CA ARG A 126 -32.39 -13.57 -3.94
C ARG A 126 -31.21 -13.60 -4.90
N VAL A 127 -31.33 -14.31 -6.03
CA VAL A 127 -30.29 -14.30 -7.08
C VAL A 127 -30.07 -12.88 -7.60
N LYS A 128 -31.14 -12.13 -7.90
CA LYS A 128 -31.02 -10.73 -8.33
C LYS A 128 -30.32 -9.84 -7.31
N SER A 129 -30.66 -10.01 -6.01
CA SER A 129 -30.01 -9.28 -4.93
C SER A 129 -28.50 -9.57 -4.89
N VAL A 130 -28.12 -10.86 -4.87
CA VAL A 130 -26.70 -11.26 -4.84
C VAL A 130 -25.93 -10.72 -6.04
N VAL A 131 -26.50 -10.77 -7.24
CA VAL A 131 -25.87 -10.19 -8.45
C VAL A 131 -25.69 -8.67 -8.31
N GLY A 132 -26.69 -7.98 -7.77
CA GLY A 132 -26.60 -6.54 -7.50
C GLY A 132 -25.52 -6.20 -6.48
N ASP A 133 -25.46 -6.96 -5.38
CA ASP A 133 -24.49 -6.77 -4.30
C ASP A 133 -23.04 -7.06 -4.79
N LEU A 134 -22.86 -8.09 -5.62
CA LEU A 134 -21.56 -8.37 -6.27
C LEU A 134 -21.14 -7.25 -7.24
N GLY A 135 -22.08 -6.69 -8.00
CA GLY A 135 -21.81 -5.54 -8.88
C GLY A 135 -21.45 -4.28 -8.10
N ALA A 136 -22.05 -4.05 -6.94
CA ALA A 136 -21.70 -2.96 -6.04
C ALA A 136 -20.30 -3.16 -5.46
N LEU A 137 -19.97 -4.38 -5.05
CA LEU A 137 -18.65 -4.75 -4.51
C LEU A 137 -17.54 -4.55 -5.57
N ASP A 138 -17.75 -5.00 -6.79
CA ASP A 138 -16.84 -4.79 -7.92
C ASP A 138 -16.59 -3.30 -8.19
N THR A 139 -17.66 -2.50 -8.16
CA THR A 139 -17.57 -1.04 -8.34
C THR A 139 -16.76 -0.38 -7.22
N GLU A 140 -16.97 -0.80 -5.97
CA GLU A 140 -16.24 -0.29 -4.81
C GLU A 140 -14.75 -0.64 -4.90
N MET A 141 -14.41 -1.90 -5.22
CA MET A 141 -13.02 -2.33 -5.43
C MET A 141 -12.32 -1.50 -6.51
N LYS A 142 -12.96 -1.29 -7.65
CA LYS A 142 -12.39 -0.48 -8.75
C LYS A 142 -12.15 0.95 -8.33
N ARG A 143 -13.06 1.53 -7.56
CA ARG A 143 -12.90 2.88 -7.01
C ARG A 143 -11.72 2.95 -6.04
N GLU A 144 -11.64 2.02 -5.10
CA GLU A 144 -10.55 1.96 -4.11
C GLU A 144 -9.18 1.80 -4.77
N ILE A 145 -9.05 0.90 -5.76
CA ILE A 145 -7.82 0.74 -6.54
C ILE A 145 -7.45 2.06 -7.24
N SER A 146 -8.41 2.74 -7.84
CA SER A 146 -8.16 4.02 -8.54
C SER A 146 -7.69 5.11 -7.58
N GLU A 147 -8.28 5.19 -6.38
CA GLU A 147 -7.88 6.14 -5.32
C GLU A 147 -6.48 5.83 -4.80
N ASN A 148 -6.16 4.55 -4.60
CA ASN A 148 -4.84 4.10 -4.17
C ASN A 148 -3.76 4.41 -5.22
N VAL A 149 -4.05 4.22 -6.50
CA VAL A 149 -3.15 4.60 -7.60
C VAL A 149 -2.93 6.11 -7.65
N GLN A 150 -3.97 6.91 -7.45
CA GLN A 150 -3.84 8.36 -7.40
C GLN A 150 -2.96 8.80 -6.21
N THR A 151 -3.16 8.20 -5.04
CA THR A 151 -2.33 8.47 -3.85
C THR A 151 -0.88 8.05 -4.08
N LEU A 152 -0.66 6.89 -4.69
CA LEU A 152 0.68 6.42 -5.03
C LEU A 152 1.40 7.38 -6.01
N ASN A 153 0.69 7.91 -7.00
CA ASN A 153 1.24 8.93 -7.91
C ASN A 153 1.65 10.22 -7.19
N GLN A 154 0.85 10.69 -6.23
CA GLN A 154 1.17 11.88 -5.42
C GLN A 154 2.41 11.65 -4.55
N LEU A 155 2.51 10.48 -3.93
CA LEU A 155 3.67 10.09 -3.13
C LEU A 155 4.93 9.96 -3.99
N ALA A 156 4.81 9.34 -5.17
CA ALA A 156 5.91 9.20 -6.14
C ALA A 156 6.41 10.57 -6.62
N ALA A 157 5.52 11.50 -6.95
CA ALA A 157 5.89 12.86 -7.32
C ALA A 157 6.59 13.61 -6.19
N SER A 158 6.11 13.45 -4.95
CA SER A 158 6.72 14.03 -3.75
C SER A 158 8.12 13.45 -3.50
N LEU A 159 8.27 12.13 -3.67
CA LEU A 159 9.56 11.45 -3.53
C LEU A 159 10.56 11.89 -4.60
N ALA A 160 10.14 12.05 -5.86
CA ALA A 160 10.97 12.61 -6.92
C ALA A 160 11.44 14.05 -6.60
N GLN A 161 10.59 14.84 -5.93
CA GLN A 161 10.97 16.17 -5.47
C GLN A 161 12.03 16.12 -4.35
N VAL A 162 11.90 15.21 -3.39
CA VAL A 162 12.92 14.97 -2.35
C VAL A 162 14.23 14.50 -3.00
N ASN A 163 14.17 13.56 -3.94
CA ASN A 163 15.33 13.10 -4.70
C ASN A 163 16.06 14.24 -5.42
N ARG A 164 15.33 15.19 -6.02
CA ARG A 164 15.94 16.41 -6.63
C ARG A 164 16.73 17.23 -5.61
N GLN A 165 16.25 17.30 -4.38
CA GLN A 165 16.95 18.05 -3.32
C GLN A 165 18.17 17.28 -2.81
N LEU A 166 18.06 15.96 -2.62
CA LEU A 166 19.16 15.08 -2.24
C LEU A 166 20.27 15.05 -3.31
N GLY A 167 19.91 15.12 -4.59
CA GLY A 167 20.87 15.16 -5.70
C GLY A 167 21.80 16.38 -5.72
N LYS A 168 21.56 17.39 -4.88
CA LYS A 168 22.44 18.55 -4.74
C LYS A 168 23.75 18.22 -4.00
N ASN A 169 23.76 17.18 -3.18
CA ASN A 169 24.94 16.69 -2.48
C ASN A 169 25.37 15.34 -3.06
N THR A 170 26.65 15.09 -3.06
CA THR A 170 27.22 13.88 -3.69
C THR A 170 27.26 12.66 -2.78
N LYS A 171 26.97 12.83 -1.47
CA LYS A 171 27.03 11.74 -0.47
C LYS A 171 25.88 11.85 0.52
N GLN A 172 25.31 10.71 0.86
CA GLN A 172 24.23 10.62 1.85
C GLN A 172 24.63 11.17 3.23
N SER A 173 25.87 11.01 3.66
CA SER A 173 26.37 11.54 4.93
C SER A 173 26.40 13.07 5.02
N LEU A 174 26.26 13.77 3.89
CA LEU A 174 26.18 15.22 3.80
C LEU A 174 24.75 15.75 3.66
N GLN A 175 23.78 14.86 3.60
CA GLN A 175 22.38 15.24 3.46
C GLN A 175 21.80 15.76 4.78
N PRO A 176 20.88 16.74 4.72
CA PRO A 176 20.12 17.13 5.90
C PRO A 176 19.30 15.93 6.44
N PRO A 177 19.38 15.61 7.74
CA PRO A 177 18.61 14.53 8.36
C PRO A 177 17.12 14.59 8.03
N ALA A 178 16.50 15.76 8.08
CA ALA A 178 15.09 15.96 7.79
C ALA A 178 14.69 15.58 6.35
N MET A 179 15.59 15.74 5.36
CA MET A 179 15.34 15.32 3.98
C MET A 179 15.33 13.80 3.84
N LEU A 180 16.23 13.14 4.55
CA LEU A 180 16.27 11.68 4.59
C LEU A 180 15.07 11.10 5.35
N ASP A 181 14.64 11.74 6.44
CA ASP A 181 13.42 11.36 7.16
C ASP A 181 12.18 11.51 6.28
N GLN A 182 12.07 12.60 5.54
CA GLN A 182 10.98 12.82 4.59
C GLN A 182 10.96 11.78 3.48
N ARG A 183 12.13 11.41 2.92
CA ARG A 183 12.26 10.33 1.93
C ARG A 183 11.75 9.01 2.51
N ASP A 184 12.22 8.66 3.70
CA ASP A 184 11.90 7.38 4.34
C ASP A 184 10.42 7.30 4.72
N HIS A 185 9.83 8.39 5.19
CA HIS A 185 8.40 8.50 5.45
C HIS A 185 7.57 8.30 4.16
N LEU A 186 7.96 8.94 3.04
CA LEU A 186 7.26 8.75 1.76
C LEU A 186 7.35 7.30 1.27
N MET A 187 8.52 6.64 1.40
CA MET A 187 8.66 5.22 1.06
C MET A 187 7.79 4.33 1.96
N HIS A 188 7.67 4.66 3.24
CA HIS A 188 6.80 3.95 4.17
C HIS A 188 5.33 4.07 3.77
N GLU A 189 4.85 5.29 3.46
CA GLU A 189 3.48 5.50 2.98
C GLU A 189 3.20 4.78 1.65
N MET A 190 4.16 4.81 0.70
CA MET A 190 4.05 4.06 -0.55
C MET A 190 3.98 2.54 -0.31
N SER A 191 4.73 2.02 0.68
CA SER A 191 4.74 0.59 1.01
C SER A 191 3.42 0.08 1.61
N LYS A 192 2.56 0.97 2.11
CA LYS A 192 1.20 0.62 2.55
C LYS A 192 0.26 0.36 1.36
N LEU A 193 0.55 0.94 0.20
CA LEU A 193 -0.29 0.87 -1.00
C LEU A 193 0.17 -0.22 -1.97
N ALA A 194 1.49 -0.50 -2.02
CA ALA A 194 2.05 -1.46 -2.95
C ALA A 194 3.36 -2.07 -2.40
N LYS A 195 3.66 -3.28 -2.84
CA LYS A 195 4.98 -3.86 -2.60
C LYS A 195 6.00 -3.21 -3.51
N LEU A 196 7.10 -2.72 -2.93
CA LEU A 196 8.11 -1.92 -3.60
C LEU A 196 9.46 -2.62 -3.62
N ASP A 197 10.15 -2.50 -4.76
CA ASP A 197 11.58 -2.76 -4.90
C ASP A 197 12.30 -1.42 -4.95
N LEU A 198 13.24 -1.19 -4.03
CA LEU A 198 13.93 0.07 -3.81
C LEU A 198 15.41 -0.06 -4.12
N THR A 199 15.96 0.91 -4.86
CA THR A 199 17.39 0.99 -5.15
C THR A 199 17.91 2.37 -4.75
N PHE A 200 18.96 2.41 -3.92
CA PHE A 200 19.53 3.64 -3.41
C PHE A 200 20.85 3.97 -4.13
N ASP A 201 21.05 5.24 -4.39
CA ASP A 201 22.30 5.76 -4.91
C ASP A 201 23.22 6.31 -3.78
N VAL A 202 24.43 6.72 -4.16
CA VAL A 202 25.43 7.25 -3.23
C VAL A 202 25.05 8.58 -2.58
N ALA A 203 24.13 9.34 -3.17
CA ALA A 203 23.59 10.59 -2.63
C ALA A 203 22.41 10.35 -1.68
N GLY A 204 21.92 9.11 -1.59
CA GLY A 204 20.75 8.73 -0.81
C GLY A 204 19.42 8.98 -1.52
N ARG A 205 19.42 9.21 -2.85
CA ARG A 205 18.21 9.18 -3.66
C ARG A 205 17.73 7.74 -3.79
N VAL A 206 16.46 7.55 -4.05
CA VAL A 206 15.86 6.22 -4.20
C VAL A 206 15.12 6.13 -5.53
N ASP A 207 15.39 5.07 -6.27
CA ASP A 207 14.57 4.63 -7.39
C ASP A 207 13.59 3.60 -6.88
N VAL A 208 12.33 3.71 -7.31
CA VAL A 208 11.22 2.89 -6.83
C VAL A 208 10.58 2.17 -7.99
N LYS A 209 10.43 0.87 -7.82
CA LYS A 209 9.75 -0.03 -8.74
C LYS A 209 8.65 -0.80 -8.01
N LEU A 210 7.57 -1.15 -8.71
CA LEU A 210 6.58 -2.09 -8.18
C LEU A 210 7.15 -3.51 -8.20
N ALA A 211 7.14 -4.17 -7.05
CA ALA A 211 7.64 -5.55 -6.95
C ALA A 211 6.71 -6.52 -7.68
N GLY A 212 7.32 -7.54 -8.31
CA GLY A 212 6.57 -8.58 -9.02
C GLY A 212 6.14 -8.20 -10.44
N THR A 213 6.49 -7.00 -10.92
CA THR A 213 6.29 -6.63 -12.32
C THR A 213 7.37 -7.25 -13.20
N THR A 214 6.99 -7.79 -14.37
CA THR A 214 7.94 -8.34 -15.35
C THR A 214 8.69 -7.24 -16.09
N ASP A 215 8.11 -6.05 -16.12
CA ASP A 215 8.69 -4.89 -16.76
C ASP A 215 9.63 -4.16 -15.80
N ASN A 216 10.77 -3.74 -16.33
CA ASN A 216 11.81 -3.07 -15.55
C ASN A 216 11.51 -1.57 -15.35
N THR A 217 10.22 -1.20 -15.29
CA THR A 217 9.78 0.20 -15.25
C THR A 217 9.78 0.73 -13.81
N ASN A 218 10.61 1.73 -13.55
CA ASN A 218 10.59 2.46 -12.30
C ASN A 218 9.40 3.43 -12.29
N ILE A 219 8.68 3.52 -11.18
CA ILE A 219 7.65 4.55 -10.93
C ILE A 219 8.28 5.86 -10.44
N VAL A 220 9.46 5.78 -9.82
CA VAL A 220 10.34 6.91 -9.54
C VAL A 220 11.73 6.56 -10.02
N GLU A 221 12.31 7.38 -10.87
CA GLU A 221 13.66 7.21 -11.40
C GLU A 221 14.43 8.52 -11.27
N GLY A 222 15.44 8.53 -10.41
CA GLY A 222 16.20 9.72 -10.09
C GLY A 222 15.30 10.86 -9.61
N ASN A 223 15.12 11.87 -10.44
CA ASN A 223 14.37 13.10 -10.13
C ASN A 223 12.97 13.12 -10.74
N GLU A 224 12.55 12.07 -11.42
CA GLU A 224 11.30 11.99 -12.17
C GLU A 224 10.38 10.93 -11.59
N ALA A 225 9.07 11.20 -11.61
CA ALA A 225 8.05 10.24 -11.28
C ALA A 225 7.19 9.98 -12.51
N LYS A 226 6.92 8.71 -12.78
CA LYS A 226 6.00 8.26 -13.81
C LYS A 226 4.59 8.19 -13.23
N THR A 227 3.59 8.57 -14.01
CA THR A 227 2.18 8.50 -13.60
C THR A 227 1.63 7.12 -13.95
N LEU A 228 1.11 6.43 -12.95
CA LEU A 228 0.37 5.18 -13.13
C LEU A 228 -1.11 5.48 -13.39
N SER A 229 -1.74 4.66 -14.23
CA SER A 229 -3.20 4.61 -14.37
C SER A 229 -3.69 3.18 -14.18
N ALA A 230 -4.89 3.03 -13.61
CA ALA A 230 -5.55 1.74 -13.47
C ALA A 230 -6.64 1.63 -14.54
N THR A 231 -6.59 0.59 -15.37
CA THR A 231 -7.64 0.25 -16.32
C THR A 231 -8.26 -1.09 -15.99
N PHE A 232 -9.58 -1.17 -16.07
CA PHE A 232 -10.34 -2.36 -15.73
C PHE A 232 -10.98 -2.92 -17.00
N PRO A 233 -10.71 -4.20 -17.37
CA PRO A 233 -11.35 -4.79 -18.53
C PRO A 233 -12.87 -4.89 -18.33
N THR A 234 -13.62 -4.55 -19.37
CA THR A 234 -15.09 -4.51 -19.35
C THR A 234 -15.75 -5.81 -19.83
N LEU A 235 -14.98 -6.81 -20.23
CA LEU A 235 -15.52 -8.07 -20.75
C LEU A 235 -16.01 -8.96 -19.62
N PRO A 236 -17.28 -9.43 -19.65
CA PRO A 236 -17.79 -10.42 -18.71
C PRO A 236 -16.95 -11.70 -18.79
N GLY A 237 -16.43 -12.17 -17.67
CA GLY A 237 -15.63 -13.40 -17.57
C GLY A 237 -14.13 -13.25 -17.85
N SER A 238 -13.64 -12.05 -18.15
CA SER A 238 -12.21 -11.76 -18.06
C SER A 238 -11.81 -11.69 -16.58
N PRO A 239 -10.69 -12.30 -16.18
CA PRO A 239 -10.12 -12.00 -14.88
C PRO A 239 -9.92 -10.48 -14.80
N SER A 240 -10.24 -9.88 -13.67
CA SER A 240 -10.06 -8.44 -13.44
C SER A 240 -8.56 -8.14 -13.42
N ALA A 241 -7.93 -8.17 -14.60
CA ALA A 241 -6.56 -7.70 -14.75
C ALA A 241 -6.58 -6.18 -14.64
N VAL A 242 -6.04 -5.66 -13.55
CA VAL A 242 -5.76 -4.23 -13.44
C VAL A 242 -4.49 -4.00 -14.24
N ILE A 243 -4.60 -3.25 -15.33
CA ILE A 243 -3.45 -2.87 -16.14
C ILE A 243 -3.00 -1.51 -15.63
N PHE A 244 -1.82 -1.46 -15.02
CA PHE A 244 -1.17 -0.19 -14.72
C PHE A 244 -0.38 0.25 -15.95
N ASP A 245 -0.62 1.47 -16.37
CA ASP A 245 0.08 2.08 -17.48
C ASP A 245 0.93 3.24 -16.96
N ALA A 246 2.22 3.19 -17.26
CA ALA A 246 3.14 4.30 -17.02
C ALA A 246 3.65 4.79 -18.38
N TYR A 247 3.18 5.94 -18.83
CA TYR A 247 3.52 6.53 -20.14
C TYR A 247 3.11 5.70 -21.37
N GLY A 248 1.96 5.00 -21.32
CA GLY A 248 1.47 4.21 -22.45
C GLY A 248 2.14 2.82 -22.58
N GLU A 249 2.98 2.43 -21.64
CA GLU A 249 3.51 1.07 -21.51
C GLU A 249 2.72 0.30 -20.46
N ASN A 250 2.11 -0.80 -20.87
CA ASN A 250 1.33 -1.66 -19.98
C ASN A 250 2.25 -2.34 -18.97
N ILE A 251 2.15 -1.98 -17.70
CA ILE A 251 2.80 -2.69 -16.61
C ILE A 251 1.91 -3.89 -16.25
N ASN A 252 2.30 -5.08 -16.67
CA ASN A 252 1.58 -6.30 -16.32
C ASN A 252 1.91 -6.67 -14.87
N VAL A 253 0.98 -6.39 -13.94
CA VAL A 253 1.11 -6.74 -12.49
C VAL A 253 0.66 -8.17 -12.18
N GLY A 254 0.57 -9.03 -13.19
CA GLY A 254 0.09 -10.40 -12.98
C GLY A 254 -1.43 -10.45 -12.73
N THR A 255 -2.00 -11.59 -12.99
CA THR A 255 -3.38 -11.92 -12.58
C THR A 255 -3.40 -12.03 -11.04
N ILE A 256 -4.15 -11.13 -10.40
CA ILE A 256 -4.55 -11.28 -8.99
C ILE A 256 -5.63 -12.35 -8.89
#